data_eeba051a76805040b353a6513c9393f3
#
_entry.id   eeba051a76805040b353a6513c9393f3
#
_cell.length_a   1.000
_cell.length_b   1.000
_cell.length_c   1.000
_cell.angle_alpha   90.00
_cell.angle_beta   90.00
_cell.angle_gamma   90.00
#
_symmetry.space_group_name_H-M   'P 1'
#
loop_
_entity.id
_entity.type
_entity.pdbx_description
1 polymer ?
#
loop_
_entity_poly.entity_id
_entity_poly.type
_entity_poly.pdbx_seq_one_letter_code
_entity_poly.pdbx_strand_id
1 'polypeptide(L)'
;PCCLVGSEMCIRDSDKTQLGIEAKKYMDDGLLVPDEVVIGMIGSQLESNNKSKGFIFDGFPRTTEQATALDNLLDKKEISISAMISLKVEDNELIKRLLERGKSSGRSDDQSEEIISNRIKEYNLKTSPLKSFYNNQNKLHEIEGIGSISDISNNINSVINSL
;
A
#
# COMPACT_ATOMS: atom_id res chain seq x y z
N PRO A 1 -9.47 7.56 -16.24
CA PRO A 1 -8.80 6.39 -15.66
C PRO A 1 -8.13 6.75 -14.35
N CYS A 2 -8.18 5.84 -13.36
CA CYS A 2 -7.36 5.92 -12.15
C CYS A 2 -5.94 5.44 -12.44
N CYS A 3 -4.95 6.06 -11.81
CA CYS A 3 -3.58 5.57 -11.80
C CYS A 3 -3.34 4.75 -10.53
N LEU A 4 -2.86 3.51 -10.69
CA LEU A 4 -2.45 2.67 -9.57
C LEU A 4 -1.02 3.06 -9.16
N VAL A 5 -0.84 3.44 -7.90
CA VAL A 5 0.47 3.81 -7.32
C VAL A 5 0.76 2.88 -6.16
N GLY A 6 1.78 2.05 -6.29
CA GLY A 6 2.22 1.13 -5.24
C GLY A 6 3.72 1.22 -5.04
N SER A 7 4.18 1.01 -3.82
CA SER A 7 5.62 1.12 -3.50
C SER A 7 6.48 0.19 -4.37
N GLU A 8 6.10 -1.07 -4.54
CA GLU A 8 6.84 -2.02 -5.39
C GLU A 8 6.74 -1.67 -6.88
N MET A 9 5.56 -1.21 -7.34
CA MET A 9 5.37 -0.80 -8.74
C MET A 9 6.13 0.49 -9.04
N CYS A 10 6.08 1.47 -8.14
CA CYS A 10 6.85 2.71 -8.29
C CYS A 10 8.36 2.43 -8.37
N ILE A 11 8.89 1.51 -7.55
CA ILE A 11 10.31 1.16 -7.58
C ILE A 11 10.67 0.54 -8.93
N ARG A 12 9.89 -0.42 -9.43
CA ARG A 12 10.15 -1.09 -10.72
C ARG A 12 10.05 -0.13 -11.90
N ASP A 13 9.04 0.74 -11.92
CA ASP A 13 8.86 1.72 -13.01
C ASP A 13 9.90 2.84 -12.96
N SER A 14 10.51 3.06 -11.79
CA SER A 14 11.51 4.10 -11.54
C SER A 14 12.96 3.64 -11.71
N ASP A 15 13.22 2.41 -12.18
CA ASP A 15 14.58 1.85 -12.36
C ASP A 15 15.56 2.76 -13.12
N LYS A 16 15.03 3.70 -13.92
CA LYS A 16 15.83 4.67 -14.69
C LYS A 16 15.88 6.07 -14.08
N THR A 17 15.20 6.30 -12.96
CA THR A 17 15.23 7.58 -12.26
C THR A 17 16.30 7.57 -11.17
N GLN A 18 16.80 8.74 -10.77
CA GLN A 18 17.78 8.85 -9.68
C GLN A 18 17.25 8.21 -8.38
N LEU A 19 15.98 8.46 -8.04
CA LEU A 19 15.32 7.89 -6.86
C LEU A 19 15.14 6.36 -6.99
N GLY A 20 14.83 5.86 -8.18
CA GLY A 20 14.71 4.42 -8.43
C GLY A 20 16.06 3.70 -8.29
N ILE A 21 17.15 4.30 -8.79
CA ILE A 21 18.51 3.78 -8.62
C ILE A 21 18.90 3.77 -7.14
N GLU A 22 18.54 4.81 -6.40
CA GLU A 22 18.80 4.90 -4.96
C GLU A 22 18.00 3.84 -4.18
N ALA A 23 16.70 3.72 -4.44
CA ALA A 23 15.84 2.70 -3.84
C ALA A 23 16.37 1.28 -4.08
N LYS A 24 16.83 1.01 -5.30
CA LYS A 24 17.37 -0.29 -5.68
C LYS A 24 18.62 -0.67 -4.87
N LYS A 25 19.51 0.28 -4.56
CA LYS A 25 20.70 0.00 -3.73
C LYS A 25 20.30 -0.51 -2.34
N TYR A 26 19.31 0.14 -1.69
CA TYR A 26 18.81 -0.31 -0.39
C TYR A 26 18.20 -1.72 -0.48
N MET A 27 17.45 -2.01 -1.56
CA MET A 27 16.82 -3.32 -1.76
C MET A 27 17.87 -4.41 -2.02
N ASP A 28 18.87 -4.13 -2.84
CA ASP A 28 19.96 -5.07 -3.16
C ASP A 28 20.79 -5.41 -1.91
N ASP A 29 20.92 -4.46 -0.99
CA ASP A 29 21.57 -4.63 0.32
C ASP A 29 20.63 -5.26 1.39
N GLY A 30 19.38 -5.57 1.03
CA GLY A 30 18.38 -6.11 1.96
C GLY A 30 17.89 -5.10 3.00
N LEU A 31 18.11 -3.80 2.76
CA LEU A 31 17.71 -2.72 3.65
C LEU A 31 16.34 -2.16 3.26
N LEU A 32 15.65 -1.55 4.23
CA LEU A 32 14.43 -0.80 3.96
C LEU A 32 14.77 0.49 3.22
N VAL A 33 14.02 0.78 2.16
CA VAL A 33 14.12 2.05 1.44
C VAL A 33 13.65 3.19 2.36
N PRO A 34 14.43 4.27 2.53
CA PRO A 34 14.03 5.40 3.35
C PRO A 34 12.71 6.03 2.89
N ASP A 35 11.90 6.47 3.85
CA ASP A 35 10.57 7.04 3.58
C ASP A 35 10.62 8.24 2.62
N GLU A 36 11.65 9.08 2.72
CA GLU A 36 11.85 10.24 1.84
C GLU A 36 12.02 9.83 0.37
N VAL A 37 12.72 8.72 0.12
CA VAL A 37 12.91 8.19 -1.25
C VAL A 37 11.58 7.67 -1.79
N VAL A 38 10.82 6.91 -0.98
CA VAL A 38 9.50 6.40 -1.38
C VAL A 38 8.53 7.54 -1.66
N ILE A 39 8.48 8.54 -0.79
CA ILE A 39 7.62 9.73 -0.95
C ILE A 39 8.01 10.53 -2.20
N GLY A 40 9.32 10.71 -2.45
CA GLY A 40 9.82 11.35 -3.66
C GLY A 40 9.41 10.63 -4.94
N MET A 41 9.45 9.29 -4.93
CA MET A 41 9.00 8.46 -6.06
C MET A 41 7.50 8.61 -6.31
N ILE A 42 6.68 8.61 -5.23
CA ILE A 42 5.24 8.84 -5.32
C ILE A 42 4.95 10.24 -5.88
N GLY A 43 5.67 11.25 -5.40
CA GLY A 43 5.57 12.61 -5.93
C GLY A 43 5.81 12.68 -7.44
N SER A 44 6.86 12.01 -7.92
CA SER A 44 7.18 11.93 -9.35
C SER A 44 6.09 11.20 -10.16
N GLN A 45 5.51 10.15 -9.59
CA GLN A 45 4.39 9.43 -10.23
C GLN A 45 3.13 10.29 -10.33
N LEU A 46 2.80 11.04 -9.29
CA LEU A 46 1.68 11.99 -9.30
C LEU A 46 1.87 13.07 -10.37
N GLU A 47 3.09 13.57 -10.54
CA GLU A 47 3.42 14.58 -11.56
C GLU A 47 3.33 14.02 -12.98
N SER A 48 3.86 12.82 -13.19
CA SER A 48 3.85 12.15 -14.48
C SER A 48 2.43 11.79 -14.94
N ASN A 49 1.52 11.60 -13.99
CA ASN A 49 0.13 11.19 -14.25
C ASN A 49 -0.90 12.26 -13.89
N ASN A 50 -0.56 13.53 -14.02
CA ASN A 50 -1.39 14.69 -13.63
C ASN A 50 -2.74 14.80 -14.38
N LYS A 51 -2.92 14.04 -15.48
CA LYS A 51 -4.19 13.95 -16.22
C LYS A 51 -5.12 12.84 -15.72
N SER A 52 -4.67 12.04 -14.75
CA SER A 52 -5.49 10.97 -14.18
C SER A 52 -6.64 11.55 -13.36
N LYS A 53 -7.81 10.89 -13.40
CA LYS A 53 -9.00 11.31 -12.62
C LYS A 53 -8.86 11.03 -11.14
N GLY A 54 -7.90 10.18 -10.74
CA GLY A 54 -7.62 9.85 -9.36
C GLY A 54 -6.48 8.84 -9.25
N PHE A 55 -6.09 8.55 -8.03
CA PHE A 55 -4.99 7.66 -7.69
C PHE A 55 -5.45 6.61 -6.69
N ILE A 56 -4.93 5.40 -6.84
CA ILE A 56 -5.08 4.30 -5.87
C ILE A 56 -3.69 3.99 -5.37
N PHE A 57 -3.48 4.13 -4.06
CA PHE A 57 -2.23 3.79 -3.40
C PHE A 57 -2.32 2.36 -2.87
N ASP A 58 -1.50 1.46 -3.39
CA ASP A 58 -1.43 0.07 -2.97
C ASP A 58 -0.10 -0.22 -2.25
N GLY A 59 -0.18 -0.67 -1.00
CA GLY A 59 0.98 -0.94 -0.16
C GLY A 59 1.72 0.32 0.35
N PHE A 60 1.10 1.48 0.27
CA PHE A 60 1.57 2.75 0.81
C PHE A 60 0.36 3.64 1.16
N PRO A 61 0.40 4.41 2.26
CA PRO A 61 1.41 4.42 3.32
C PRO A 61 1.39 3.15 4.19
N ARG A 62 2.49 2.86 4.87
CA ARG A 62 2.61 1.74 5.83
C ARG A 62 2.83 2.19 7.27
N THR A 63 3.11 3.47 7.48
CA THR A 63 3.28 4.09 8.80
C THR A 63 2.53 5.41 8.88
N THR A 64 2.27 5.90 10.08
CA THR A 64 1.61 7.20 10.31
C THR A 64 2.47 8.36 9.84
N GLU A 65 3.79 8.22 9.91
CA GLU A 65 4.76 9.19 9.40
C GLU A 65 4.65 9.30 7.86
N GLN A 66 4.60 8.16 7.17
CA GLN A 66 4.36 8.11 5.73
C GLN A 66 2.99 8.70 5.35
N ALA A 67 1.94 8.43 6.14
CA ALA A 67 0.61 8.99 5.89
C ALA A 67 0.61 10.51 6.02
N THR A 68 1.25 11.04 7.06
CA THR A 68 1.39 12.48 7.25
C THR A 68 2.17 13.13 6.10
N ALA A 69 3.25 12.50 5.66
CA ALA A 69 4.04 12.99 4.55
C ALA A 69 3.28 12.92 3.22
N LEU A 70 2.46 11.87 3.02
CA LEU A 70 1.56 11.78 1.86
C LEU A 70 0.51 12.89 1.88
N ASP A 71 -0.16 13.12 3.01
CA ASP A 71 -1.15 14.20 3.14
C ASP A 71 -0.51 15.57 2.81
N ASN A 72 0.68 15.87 3.34
CA ASN A 72 1.42 17.10 3.03
C ASN A 72 1.81 17.21 1.54
N LEU A 73 2.11 16.09 0.88
CA LEU A 73 2.43 16.06 -0.55
C LEU A 73 1.19 16.35 -1.40
N LEU A 74 0.05 15.76 -1.02
CA LEU A 74 -1.22 15.90 -1.72
C LEU A 74 -1.81 17.30 -1.54
N ASP A 75 -1.72 17.88 -0.34
CA ASP A 75 -2.16 19.25 -0.04
C ASP A 75 -1.47 20.29 -0.94
N LYS A 76 -0.17 20.12 -1.22
CA LYS A 76 0.56 20.98 -2.17
C LYS A 76 0.00 20.93 -3.60
N LYS A 77 -0.76 19.89 -3.92
CA LYS A 77 -1.39 19.66 -5.24
C LYS A 77 -2.90 19.92 -5.20
N GLU A 78 -3.42 20.44 -4.08
CA GLU A 78 -4.85 20.69 -3.85
C GLU A 78 -5.73 19.44 -4.00
N ILE A 79 -5.18 18.27 -3.66
CA ILE A 79 -5.88 16.98 -3.63
C ILE A 79 -5.73 16.33 -2.25
N SER A 80 -6.62 15.44 -1.92
CA SER A 80 -6.59 14.72 -0.63
C SER A 80 -6.94 13.25 -0.79
N ILE A 81 -6.59 12.44 0.21
CA ILE A 81 -7.09 11.07 0.31
C ILE A 81 -8.60 11.12 0.53
N SER A 82 -9.38 10.50 -0.34
CA SER A 82 -10.83 10.39 -0.22
C SER A 82 -11.23 9.30 0.76
N ALA A 83 -10.58 8.13 0.68
CA ALA A 83 -10.87 6.99 1.54
C ALA A 83 -9.64 6.11 1.74
N MET A 84 -9.57 5.47 2.90
CA MET A 84 -8.72 4.31 3.16
C MET A 84 -9.62 3.08 3.24
N ILE A 85 -9.41 2.11 2.37
CA ILE A 85 -10.11 0.82 2.38
C ILE A 85 -9.24 -0.21 3.07
N SER A 86 -9.71 -0.75 4.18
CA SER A 86 -9.03 -1.80 4.95
C SER A 86 -9.78 -3.11 4.82
N LEU A 87 -9.11 -4.14 4.31
CA LEU A 87 -9.66 -5.50 4.28
C LEU A 87 -9.38 -6.19 5.62
N LYS A 88 -10.44 -6.65 6.28
CA LYS A 88 -10.36 -7.38 7.53
C LYS A 88 -10.29 -8.87 7.23
N VAL A 89 -9.20 -9.51 7.65
CA VAL A 89 -8.97 -10.94 7.47
C VAL A 89 -8.37 -11.48 8.78
N GLU A 90 -8.85 -12.65 9.22
CA GLU A 90 -8.29 -13.34 10.38
C GLU A 90 -6.87 -13.84 10.09
N ASP A 91 -5.98 -13.79 11.07
CA ASP A 91 -4.55 -14.11 10.91
C ASP A 91 -4.33 -15.52 10.34
N ASN A 92 -5.10 -16.53 10.81
CA ASN A 92 -4.99 -17.89 10.30
C ASN A 92 -5.33 -18.02 8.81
N GLU A 93 -6.37 -17.33 8.37
CA GLU A 93 -6.75 -17.31 6.96
C GLU A 93 -5.72 -16.53 6.12
N LEU A 94 -5.18 -15.46 6.69
CA LEU A 94 -4.12 -14.67 6.03
C LEU A 94 -2.85 -15.50 5.84
N ILE A 95 -2.39 -16.22 6.87
CA ILE A 95 -1.24 -17.13 6.79
C ILE A 95 -1.44 -18.17 5.70
N LYS A 96 -2.62 -18.83 5.69
CA LYS A 96 -2.95 -19.83 4.68
C LYS A 96 -2.88 -19.28 3.25
N ARG A 97 -3.49 -18.12 3.01
CA ARG A 97 -3.48 -17.45 1.68
C ARG A 97 -2.08 -17.05 1.25
N LEU A 98 -1.26 -16.54 2.17
CA LEU A 98 0.11 -16.14 1.85
C LEU A 98 0.99 -17.35 1.53
N LEU A 99 0.88 -18.44 2.29
CA LEU A 99 1.57 -19.70 1.98
C LEU A 99 1.14 -20.26 0.61
N GLU A 100 -0.14 -20.20 0.29
CA GLU A 100 -0.66 -20.66 -1.02
C GLU A 100 -0.12 -19.79 -2.17
N ARG A 101 -0.09 -18.47 -1.98
CA ARG A 101 0.52 -17.54 -2.93
C ARG A 101 2.02 -17.83 -3.11
N GLY A 102 2.74 -18.13 -2.04
CA GLY A 102 4.17 -18.45 -2.08
C GLY A 102 4.51 -19.65 -2.96
N LYS A 103 3.61 -20.64 -3.07
CA LYS A 103 3.80 -21.82 -3.93
C LYS A 103 3.83 -21.49 -5.42
N SER A 104 3.14 -20.44 -5.85
CA SER A 104 2.97 -20.08 -7.27
C SER A 104 3.70 -18.80 -7.68
N SER A 105 3.92 -17.88 -6.74
CA SER A 105 4.46 -16.53 -7.04
C SER A 105 5.98 -16.45 -7.03
N GLY A 106 6.68 -17.47 -6.49
CA GLY A 106 8.13 -17.44 -6.31
C GLY A 106 8.63 -16.41 -5.26
N ARG A 107 7.74 -15.80 -4.48
CA ARG A 107 8.08 -14.83 -3.44
C ARG A 107 8.74 -15.55 -2.26
N SER A 108 9.95 -15.13 -1.92
CA SER A 108 10.70 -15.70 -0.79
C SER A 108 10.08 -15.37 0.57
N ASP A 109 9.39 -14.24 0.68
CA ASP A 109 8.74 -13.75 1.90
C ASP A 109 7.39 -14.42 2.22
N ASP A 110 6.88 -15.29 1.33
CA ASP A 110 5.65 -16.07 1.53
C ASP A 110 5.92 -17.59 1.67
N GLN A 111 7.18 -18.00 1.83
CA GLN A 111 7.55 -19.43 1.80
C GLN A 111 7.54 -20.13 3.16
N SER A 112 7.52 -19.39 4.28
CA SER A 112 7.45 -19.99 5.60
C SER A 112 6.47 -19.27 6.51
N GLU A 113 5.80 -20.06 7.37
CA GLU A 113 4.86 -19.55 8.36
C GLU A 113 5.52 -18.59 9.36
N GLU A 114 6.79 -18.83 9.70
CA GLU A 114 7.56 -17.97 10.60
C GLU A 114 7.77 -16.57 9.98
N ILE A 115 8.18 -16.50 8.71
CA ILE A 115 8.37 -15.23 8.01
C ILE A 115 7.04 -14.49 7.89
N ILE A 116 5.96 -15.20 7.53
CA ILE A 116 4.62 -14.62 7.43
C ILE A 116 4.14 -14.10 8.78
N SER A 117 4.33 -14.86 9.87
CA SER A 117 3.96 -14.44 11.22
C SER A 117 4.71 -13.18 11.65
N ASN A 118 5.99 -13.07 11.32
CA ASN A 118 6.77 -11.86 11.59
C ASN A 118 6.26 -10.66 10.77
N ARG A 119 5.87 -10.85 9.51
CA ARG A 119 5.24 -9.81 8.69
C ARG A 119 3.90 -9.34 9.26
N ILE A 120 3.08 -10.26 9.79
CA ILE A 120 1.81 -9.91 10.44
C ILE A 120 2.08 -9.07 11.71
N LYS A 121 3.08 -9.44 12.51
CA LYS A 121 3.48 -8.65 13.69
C LYS A 121 3.94 -7.24 13.28
N GLU A 122 4.78 -7.12 12.26
CA GLU A 122 5.23 -5.83 11.74
C GLU A 122 4.05 -4.98 11.20
N TYR A 123 3.12 -5.60 10.49
CA TYR A 123 1.90 -4.94 10.05
C TYR A 123 1.07 -4.43 11.23
N ASN A 124 0.85 -5.26 12.24
CA ASN A 124 0.07 -4.88 13.41
C ASN A 124 0.74 -3.76 14.21
N LEU A 125 2.08 -3.75 14.26
CA LEU A 125 2.84 -2.73 14.98
C LEU A 125 2.89 -1.40 14.23
N LYS A 126 3.16 -1.43 12.93
CA LYS A 126 3.49 -0.22 12.13
C LYS A 126 2.35 0.26 11.25
N THR A 127 1.55 -0.65 10.69
CA THR A 127 0.56 -0.33 9.66
C THR A 127 -0.86 -0.27 10.23
N SER A 128 -1.19 -1.13 11.19
CA SER A 128 -2.52 -1.10 11.83
C SER A 128 -2.88 0.25 12.46
N PRO A 129 -1.95 1.06 13.03
CA PRO A 129 -2.24 2.41 13.52
C PRO A 129 -2.79 3.37 12.47
N LEU A 130 -2.56 3.12 11.17
CA LEU A 130 -3.16 3.89 10.08
C LEU A 130 -4.69 3.87 10.09
N LYS A 131 -5.30 2.81 10.61
CA LYS A 131 -6.76 2.75 10.76
C LYS A 131 -7.25 3.87 11.65
N SER A 132 -6.62 4.08 12.81
CA SER A 132 -6.96 5.19 13.70
C SER A 132 -6.67 6.54 13.08
N PHE A 133 -5.56 6.68 12.36
CA PHE A 133 -5.17 7.90 11.66
C PHE A 133 -6.24 8.34 10.65
N TYR A 134 -6.71 7.44 9.79
CA TYR A 134 -7.74 7.75 8.79
C TYR A 134 -9.16 7.74 9.37
N ASN A 135 -9.42 6.98 10.44
CA ASN A 135 -10.71 7.04 11.14
C ASN A 135 -10.96 8.42 11.77
N ASN A 136 -9.92 9.03 12.34
CA ASN A 136 -10.00 10.39 12.89
C ASN A 136 -10.30 11.46 11.81
N GLN A 137 -10.04 11.13 10.55
CA GLN A 137 -10.37 11.97 9.39
C GLN A 137 -11.73 11.59 8.75
N ASN A 138 -12.47 10.62 9.29
CA ASN A 138 -13.69 10.04 8.70
C ASN A 138 -13.48 9.44 7.30
N LYS A 139 -12.30 8.87 7.03
CA LYS A 139 -11.91 8.31 5.74
C LYS A 139 -11.71 6.80 5.77
N LEU A 140 -11.86 6.14 6.93
CA LEU A 140 -11.69 4.70 7.06
C LEU A 140 -12.96 3.95 6.64
N HIS A 141 -12.80 2.99 5.73
CA HIS A 141 -13.82 2.02 5.36
C HIS A 141 -13.27 0.60 5.57
N GLU A 142 -13.84 -0.15 6.50
CA GLU A 142 -13.48 -1.54 6.74
C GLU A 142 -14.41 -2.46 5.96
N ILE A 143 -13.83 -3.42 5.23
CA ILE A 143 -14.55 -4.40 4.42
C ILE A 143 -14.08 -5.79 4.85
N GLU A 144 -15.01 -6.74 4.98
CA GLU A 144 -14.66 -8.14 5.19
C GLU A 144 -13.90 -8.68 3.99
N GLY A 145 -12.66 -9.12 4.24
CA GLY A 145 -11.76 -9.69 3.23
C GLY A 145 -11.91 -11.22 3.06
N ILE A 146 -13.03 -11.78 3.57
CA ILE A 146 -13.36 -13.22 3.47
C ILE A 146 -14.51 -13.38 2.48
N GLY A 147 -14.45 -14.39 1.63
CA GLY A 147 -15.43 -14.66 0.59
C GLY A 147 -14.81 -14.80 -0.78
N SER A 148 -15.64 -14.74 -1.82
CA SER A 148 -15.15 -14.77 -3.18
C SER A 148 -14.48 -13.44 -3.58
N ILE A 149 -13.57 -13.52 -4.54
CA ILE A 149 -12.93 -12.30 -5.11
C ILE A 149 -13.99 -11.34 -5.66
N SER A 150 -15.05 -11.89 -6.26
CA SER A 150 -16.16 -11.10 -6.80
C SER A 150 -16.91 -10.32 -5.71
N ASP A 151 -17.20 -10.97 -4.57
CA ASP A 151 -17.92 -10.32 -3.47
C ASP A 151 -17.07 -9.20 -2.85
N ILE A 152 -15.80 -9.47 -2.60
CA ILE A 152 -14.87 -8.47 -2.08
C ILE A 152 -14.75 -7.29 -3.05
N SER A 153 -14.61 -7.56 -4.35
CA SER A 153 -14.55 -6.53 -5.39
C SER A 153 -15.82 -5.68 -5.45
N ASN A 154 -17.00 -6.31 -5.34
CA ASN A 154 -18.28 -5.61 -5.30
C ASN A 154 -18.39 -4.69 -4.07
N ASN A 155 -17.94 -5.16 -2.91
CA ASN A 155 -17.93 -4.36 -1.69
C ASN A 155 -16.99 -3.15 -1.81
N ILE A 156 -15.79 -3.34 -2.37
CA ILE A 156 -14.86 -2.24 -2.66
C ILE A 156 -15.48 -1.23 -3.62
N ASN A 157 -16.07 -1.71 -4.72
CA ASN A 157 -16.74 -0.84 -5.69
C ASN A 157 -17.92 -0.07 -5.07
N SER A 158 -18.66 -0.67 -4.15
CA SER A 158 -19.74 0.00 -3.45
C SER A 158 -19.24 1.16 -2.61
N VAL A 159 -18.11 0.99 -1.91
CA VAL A 159 -17.48 2.10 -1.17
C VAL A 159 -17.00 3.18 -2.15
N ILE A 160 -16.28 2.83 -3.21
CA ILE A 160 -15.76 3.81 -4.18
C ILE A 160 -16.90 4.61 -4.82
N ASN A 161 -18.02 3.97 -5.15
CA ASN A 161 -19.16 4.64 -5.76
C ASN A 161 -19.94 5.53 -4.78
N SER A 162 -19.71 5.42 -3.48
CA SER A 162 -20.32 6.26 -2.43
C SER A 162 -19.49 7.49 -2.05
N LEU A 163 -18.25 7.58 -2.55
CA LEU A 163 -17.35 8.73 -2.35
C LEU A 163 -17.69 9.89 -3.29
#